data_c0d6d9382c85d88230e8b0fe1bdb563d
#
_entry.id   c0d6d9382c85d88230e8b0fe1bdb563d
#
_cell.length_a   1.000
_cell.length_b   1.000
_cell.length_c   1.000
_cell.angle_alpha   90.00
_cell.angle_beta   90.00
_cell.angle_gamma   90.00
#
_symmetry.space_group_name_H-M   'P 1'
#
loop_
_entity.id
_entity.type
_entity.pdbx_description
1 polymer ?
#
loop_
_entity_poly.entity_id
_entity_poly.type
_entity_poly.pdbx_seq_one_letter_code
_entity_poly.pdbx_strand_id
1 'polypeptide(L)'
;MAALLPHTRMEMTSDYQVLNDDMPCENLAQRQAVLQKRVPQSGCIQFDDLKAMKKDDLRAVFTGKQVVYIYHNQIDARGDKPNTEDEVFAACREAVEEIAAMIRRIAGSANTLHFIVTADHGFLYKRHALAESDKIPNTAPKTALVNRRFIVDADPIAQPGVASLPMATVLNTQTNTLTVSYPTAANVFKVAGGGENYVHGGSSPQEMIVPVLDVRMEKGRMETTTVQLTLVSILKKITNLITALDFMQNEPISDTVRETTFRVYFVGEDNERISNENIVVADKRGETAAE
;
A
#
# COMPACT_ATOMS: atom_id res chain seq x y z
N MET A 1 10.02 -7.55 -4.52
CA MET A 1 11.15 -7.10 -3.64
C MET A 1 12.44 -6.81 -4.40
N ALA A 2 13.00 -7.74 -5.20
CA ALA A 2 14.28 -7.51 -5.91
C ALA A 2 14.31 -6.22 -6.75
N ALA A 3 13.25 -5.94 -7.49
CA ALA A 3 13.14 -4.75 -8.35
C ALA A 3 13.16 -3.41 -7.58
N LEU A 4 12.88 -3.39 -6.28
CA LEU A 4 12.94 -2.18 -5.44
C LEU A 4 14.34 -1.91 -4.88
N LEU A 5 15.26 -2.86 -5.02
CA LEU A 5 16.66 -2.65 -4.66
C LEU A 5 17.41 -1.96 -5.81
N PRO A 6 18.40 -1.12 -5.52
CA PRO A 6 19.18 -0.49 -6.56
C PRO A 6 20.00 -1.53 -7.33
N HIS A 7 19.85 -1.57 -8.64
CA HIS A 7 20.56 -2.49 -9.54
C HIS A 7 20.83 -1.85 -10.90
N THR A 8 21.81 -2.35 -11.60
CA THR A 8 22.06 -2.04 -13.02
C THR A 8 21.51 -3.16 -13.89
N ARG A 9 21.63 -4.40 -13.41
CA ARG A 9 21.18 -5.61 -14.09
C ARG A 9 20.44 -6.51 -13.11
N MET A 10 19.34 -7.07 -13.55
CA MET A 10 18.61 -8.09 -12.82
C MET A 10 18.54 -9.36 -13.66
N GLU A 11 18.82 -10.50 -13.09
CA GLU A 11 18.81 -11.80 -13.78
C GLU A 11 18.02 -12.83 -12.95
N MET A 12 17.53 -13.84 -13.66
CA MET A 12 17.00 -15.07 -13.06
C MET A 12 17.84 -16.25 -13.51
N THR A 13 18.34 -17.00 -12.57
CA THR A 13 19.15 -18.20 -12.82
C THR A 13 18.29 -19.38 -13.29
N SER A 14 18.92 -20.46 -13.75
CA SER A 14 18.22 -21.66 -14.19
C SER A 14 17.49 -22.42 -13.05
N ASP A 15 17.86 -22.17 -11.81
CA ASP A 15 17.19 -22.61 -10.58
C ASP A 15 16.24 -21.58 -10.00
N TYR A 16 15.84 -20.60 -10.82
CA TYR A 16 14.85 -19.55 -10.54
C TYR A 16 15.23 -18.56 -9.45
N GLN A 17 16.50 -18.44 -9.08
CA GLN A 17 16.97 -17.39 -8.20
C GLN A 17 17.05 -16.03 -8.91
N VAL A 18 16.57 -14.98 -8.26
CA VAL A 18 16.71 -13.60 -8.76
C VAL A 18 17.98 -12.98 -8.20
N LEU A 19 18.83 -12.47 -9.10
CA LEU A 19 20.08 -11.81 -8.78
C LEU A 19 20.01 -10.33 -9.17
N ASN A 20 20.49 -9.45 -8.33
CA ASN A 20 20.75 -8.05 -8.62
C ASN A 20 22.27 -7.81 -8.71
N ASP A 21 22.78 -7.42 -9.89
CA ASP A 21 24.23 -7.26 -10.14
C ASP A 21 25.05 -8.45 -9.62
N ASP A 22 24.61 -9.67 -9.96
CA ASP A 22 25.18 -10.97 -9.57
C ASP A 22 25.05 -11.32 -8.06
N MET A 23 24.28 -10.56 -7.29
CA MET A 23 24.07 -10.80 -5.88
C MET A 23 22.66 -11.33 -5.60
N PRO A 24 22.50 -12.38 -4.77
CA PRO A 24 21.20 -12.85 -4.36
C PRO A 24 20.50 -11.82 -3.47
N CYS A 25 19.15 -11.82 -3.47
CA CYS A 25 18.35 -10.84 -2.74
C CYS A 25 17.07 -11.42 -2.10
N GLU A 26 17.10 -12.71 -1.77
CA GLU A 26 15.94 -13.43 -1.23
C GLU A 26 15.64 -13.09 0.22
N ASN A 27 16.67 -12.96 1.05
CA ASN A 27 16.53 -12.68 2.48
C ASN A 27 17.03 -11.28 2.85
N LEU A 28 16.74 -10.87 4.09
CA LEU A 28 17.07 -9.54 4.58
C LEU A 28 18.56 -9.22 4.53
N ALA A 29 19.43 -10.17 4.91
CA ALA A 29 20.89 -9.97 4.92
C ALA A 29 21.44 -9.80 3.49
N GLN A 30 20.95 -10.58 2.55
CA GLN A 30 21.31 -10.45 1.12
C GLN A 30 20.84 -9.11 0.55
N ARG A 31 19.60 -8.69 0.84
CA ARG A 31 19.06 -7.39 0.42
C ARG A 31 19.88 -6.23 1.00
N GLN A 32 20.29 -6.34 2.25
CA GLN A 32 21.18 -5.36 2.87
C GLN A 32 22.54 -5.29 2.17
N ALA A 33 23.13 -6.43 1.81
CA ALA A 33 24.40 -6.47 1.09
C ALA A 33 24.28 -5.81 -0.30
N VAL A 34 23.19 -6.08 -1.05
CA VAL A 34 22.90 -5.42 -2.32
C VAL A 34 22.77 -3.91 -2.15
N LEU A 35 22.00 -3.47 -1.16
CA LEU A 35 21.80 -2.05 -0.89
C LEU A 35 23.10 -1.35 -0.48
N GLN A 36 23.90 -1.96 0.41
CA GLN A 36 25.17 -1.41 0.90
C GLN A 36 26.25 -1.33 -0.18
N LYS A 37 26.21 -2.19 -1.19
CA LYS A 37 27.13 -2.10 -2.34
C LYS A 37 26.97 -0.78 -3.09
N ARG A 38 25.74 -0.25 -3.15
CA ARG A 38 25.42 1.03 -3.83
C ARG A 38 25.44 2.21 -2.87
N VAL A 39 24.96 2.02 -1.65
CA VAL A 39 24.89 3.03 -0.59
C VAL A 39 25.51 2.45 0.69
N PRO A 40 26.79 2.61 0.91
CA PRO A 40 27.48 2.00 2.07
C PRO A 40 26.84 2.37 3.42
N GLN A 41 26.34 3.60 3.54
CA GLN A 41 25.63 4.07 4.72
C GLN A 41 24.12 3.78 4.64
N SER A 42 23.76 2.52 4.49
CA SER A 42 22.37 2.08 4.42
C SER A 42 22.09 0.92 5.37
N GLY A 43 20.82 0.56 5.50
CA GLY A 43 20.39 -0.58 6.30
C GLY A 43 19.07 -1.17 5.79
N CYS A 44 18.83 -2.42 6.15
CA CYS A 44 17.56 -3.11 5.95
C CYS A 44 17.07 -3.64 7.28
N ILE A 45 15.77 -3.53 7.57
CA ILE A 45 15.19 -4.01 8.81
C ILE A 45 13.74 -4.46 8.60
N GLN A 46 13.30 -5.44 9.37
CA GLN A 46 11.89 -5.82 9.43
C GLN A 46 11.09 -4.80 10.27
N PHE A 47 9.88 -4.53 9.86
CA PHE A 47 8.98 -3.61 10.56
C PHE A 47 8.70 -4.07 12.01
N ASP A 48 8.51 -5.37 12.21
CA ASP A 48 8.23 -5.95 13.52
C ASP A 48 9.41 -5.79 14.48
N ASP A 49 10.66 -5.86 13.99
CA ASP A 49 11.85 -5.58 14.79
C ASP A 49 11.86 -4.12 15.26
N LEU A 50 11.55 -3.17 14.36
CA LEU A 50 11.43 -1.76 14.73
C LEU A 50 10.30 -1.51 15.74
N LYS A 51 9.17 -2.21 15.59
CA LYS A 51 8.01 -2.09 16.48
C LYS A 51 8.38 -2.46 17.91
N ALA A 52 9.21 -3.48 18.10
CA ALA A 52 9.65 -3.98 19.39
C ALA A 52 10.75 -3.12 20.05
N MET A 53 11.47 -2.27 19.32
CA MET A 53 12.61 -1.50 19.83
C MET A 53 12.21 -0.41 20.82
N LYS A 54 13.11 -0.11 21.77
CA LYS A 54 13.05 1.11 22.57
C LYS A 54 13.53 2.31 21.77
N LYS A 55 13.33 3.51 22.30
CA LYS A 55 13.63 4.78 21.60
C LYS A 55 15.10 4.91 21.18
N ASP A 56 16.02 4.53 22.04
CA ASP A 56 17.46 4.69 21.76
C ASP A 56 17.96 3.66 20.75
N ASP A 57 17.46 2.42 20.82
CA ASP A 57 17.76 1.37 19.85
C ASP A 57 17.21 1.75 18.47
N LEU A 58 15.97 2.24 18.44
CA LEU A 58 15.36 2.74 17.20
C LEU A 58 16.18 3.88 16.60
N ARG A 59 16.65 4.84 17.40
CA ARG A 59 17.51 5.93 16.93
C ARG A 59 18.81 5.40 16.33
N ALA A 60 19.41 4.40 16.93
CA ALA A 60 20.67 3.80 16.46
C ALA A 60 20.55 3.21 15.05
N VAL A 61 19.38 2.64 14.70
CA VAL A 61 19.12 2.09 13.35
C VAL A 61 19.28 3.16 12.27
N PHE A 62 18.88 4.39 12.53
CA PHE A 62 18.88 5.49 11.54
C PHE A 62 20.12 6.38 11.63
N THR A 63 20.85 6.36 12.75
CA THR A 63 22.01 7.24 12.95
C THR A 63 23.12 6.93 11.94
N GLY A 64 23.55 7.97 11.21
CA GLY A 64 24.61 7.85 10.20
C GLY A 64 24.19 7.12 8.92
N LYS A 65 22.90 6.82 8.74
CA LYS A 65 22.38 6.20 7.53
C LYS A 65 21.83 7.25 6.57
N GLN A 66 22.08 7.05 5.28
CA GLN A 66 21.49 7.82 4.18
C GLN A 66 20.13 7.26 3.79
N VAL A 67 19.97 5.93 3.87
CA VAL A 67 18.72 5.25 3.58
C VAL A 67 18.57 3.99 4.44
N VAL A 68 17.34 3.74 4.89
CA VAL A 68 16.98 2.51 5.59
C VAL A 68 15.74 1.94 4.91
N TYR A 69 15.83 0.69 4.45
CA TYR A 69 14.70 -0.06 3.91
C TYR A 69 14.01 -0.80 5.04
N ILE A 70 12.73 -0.52 5.21
CA ILE A 70 11.87 -1.15 6.23
C ILE A 70 10.89 -2.06 5.51
N TYR A 71 10.92 -3.34 5.83
CA TYR A 71 10.05 -4.34 5.21
C TYR A 71 8.87 -4.66 6.10
N HIS A 72 7.66 -4.38 5.61
CA HIS A 72 6.40 -4.70 6.25
C HIS A 72 5.73 -5.85 5.50
N ASN A 73 5.38 -6.93 6.19
CA ASN A 73 4.93 -8.19 5.57
C ASN A 73 3.55 -8.66 6.06
N GLN A 74 2.79 -7.86 6.78
CA GLN A 74 1.55 -8.33 7.40
C GLN A 74 0.45 -8.69 6.39
N ILE A 75 0.38 -8.00 5.26
CA ILE A 75 -0.66 -8.22 4.24
C ILE A 75 -0.46 -9.61 3.63
N ASP A 76 0.73 -9.88 3.09
CA ASP A 76 1.05 -11.18 2.48
C ASP A 76 1.02 -12.31 3.51
N ALA A 77 1.50 -12.08 4.72
CA ALA A 77 1.52 -13.07 5.78
C ALA A 77 0.12 -13.57 6.17
N ARG A 78 -0.93 -12.76 5.99
CA ARG A 78 -2.34 -13.17 6.16
C ARG A 78 -2.95 -13.67 4.85
N GLY A 79 -2.68 -12.99 3.75
CA GLY A 79 -3.26 -13.31 2.44
C GLY A 79 -2.83 -14.67 1.90
N ASP A 80 -1.57 -15.05 2.07
CA ASP A 80 -1.01 -16.30 1.54
C ASP A 80 -1.45 -17.56 2.30
N LYS A 81 -2.16 -17.41 3.42
CA LYS A 81 -2.60 -18.54 4.23
C LYS A 81 -4.10 -18.80 4.06
N PRO A 82 -4.51 -20.03 3.74
CA PRO A 82 -5.92 -20.39 3.51
C PRO A 82 -6.86 -20.05 4.66
N ASN A 83 -6.35 -20.06 5.89
CA ASN A 83 -7.13 -19.84 7.10
C ASN A 83 -7.23 -18.36 7.52
N THR A 84 -6.53 -17.46 6.85
CA THR A 84 -6.52 -16.02 7.15
C THR A 84 -6.63 -15.14 5.90
N GLU A 85 -6.78 -15.73 4.70
CA GLU A 85 -6.89 -14.95 3.45
C GLU A 85 -8.12 -14.04 3.40
N ASP A 86 -9.18 -14.34 4.15
CA ASP A 86 -10.38 -13.52 4.30
C ASP A 86 -10.15 -12.27 5.17
N GLU A 87 -9.10 -12.25 5.97
CA GLU A 87 -8.70 -11.11 6.80
C GLU A 87 -7.82 -10.08 6.05
N VAL A 88 -7.47 -10.31 4.79
CA VAL A 88 -6.51 -9.46 4.05
C VAL A 88 -6.89 -7.98 4.03
N PHE A 89 -8.19 -7.64 3.91
CA PHE A 89 -8.62 -6.23 3.94
C PHE A 89 -8.53 -5.60 5.34
N ALA A 90 -8.67 -6.40 6.40
CA ALA A 90 -8.38 -5.96 7.76
C ALA A 90 -6.87 -5.72 7.91
N ALA A 91 -6.04 -6.64 7.42
CA ALA A 91 -4.59 -6.48 7.38
C ALA A 91 -4.14 -5.22 6.63
N CYS A 92 -4.78 -4.89 5.51
CA CYS A 92 -4.49 -3.64 4.78
C CYS A 92 -4.78 -2.39 5.62
N ARG A 93 -5.91 -2.34 6.31
CA ARG A 93 -6.25 -1.19 7.19
C ARG A 93 -5.26 -1.08 8.35
N GLU A 94 -4.98 -2.18 9.03
CA GLU A 94 -4.00 -2.23 10.11
C GLU A 94 -2.60 -1.81 9.64
N ALA A 95 -2.16 -2.26 8.46
CA ALA A 95 -0.88 -1.89 7.87
C ALA A 95 -0.78 -0.37 7.64
N VAL A 96 -1.83 0.27 7.12
CA VAL A 96 -1.85 1.73 6.93
C VAL A 96 -1.71 2.47 8.27
N GLU A 97 -2.44 2.04 9.30
CA GLU A 97 -2.38 2.64 10.63
C GLU A 97 -1.01 2.44 11.29
N GLU A 98 -0.45 1.24 11.21
CA GLU A 98 0.85 0.90 11.76
C GLU A 98 1.99 1.66 11.07
N ILE A 99 1.98 1.75 9.73
CA ILE A 99 2.97 2.51 8.97
C ILE A 99 2.89 3.99 9.33
N ALA A 100 1.69 4.57 9.39
CA ALA A 100 1.51 5.96 9.77
C ALA A 100 2.00 6.25 11.21
N ALA A 101 1.75 5.35 12.15
CA ALA A 101 2.23 5.45 13.52
C ALA A 101 3.76 5.32 13.60
N MET A 102 4.35 4.40 12.81
CA MET A 102 5.80 4.20 12.75
C MET A 102 6.52 5.40 12.14
N ILE A 103 5.99 6.00 11.08
CA ILE A 103 6.54 7.23 10.50
C ILE A 103 6.62 8.34 11.55
N ARG A 104 5.53 8.58 12.30
CA ARG A 104 5.52 9.57 13.40
C ARG A 104 6.53 9.25 14.48
N ARG A 105 6.64 7.96 14.85
CA ARG A 105 7.60 7.50 15.87
C ARG A 105 9.05 7.69 15.44
N ILE A 106 9.39 7.35 14.20
CA ILE A 106 10.74 7.52 13.63
C ILE A 106 11.08 9.02 13.54
N ALA A 107 10.17 9.83 12.99
CA ALA A 107 10.36 11.28 12.88
C ALA A 107 10.62 11.92 14.23
N GLY A 108 9.86 11.56 15.27
CA GLY A 108 10.03 12.09 16.63
C GLY A 108 11.22 11.55 17.41
N SER A 109 11.76 10.40 17.03
CA SER A 109 12.83 9.72 17.79
C SER A 109 14.19 9.73 17.10
N ALA A 110 14.23 9.61 15.78
CA ALA A 110 15.45 9.40 14.99
C ALA A 110 15.82 10.58 14.07
N ASN A 111 15.08 11.68 14.12
CA ASN A 111 15.29 12.87 13.28
C ASN A 111 15.31 12.52 11.76
N THR A 112 14.57 11.52 11.38
CA THR A 112 14.35 11.12 9.98
C THR A 112 13.01 11.71 9.55
N LEU A 113 13.01 12.54 8.50
CA LEU A 113 11.86 13.37 8.15
C LEU A 113 11.33 13.10 6.73
N HIS A 114 12.03 12.29 5.94
CA HIS A 114 11.61 11.94 4.59
C HIS A 114 11.40 10.43 4.48
N PHE A 115 10.22 10.05 4.01
CA PHE A 115 9.82 8.66 3.88
C PHE A 115 9.20 8.43 2.50
N ILE A 116 9.55 7.31 1.89
CA ILE A 116 8.88 6.79 0.71
C ILE A 116 8.15 5.52 1.13
N VAL A 117 6.85 5.47 0.92
CA VAL A 117 6.03 4.28 1.17
C VAL A 117 5.56 3.71 -0.14
N THR A 118 5.86 2.46 -0.40
CA THR A 118 5.46 1.76 -1.62
C THR A 118 5.25 0.27 -1.32
N ALA A 119 4.78 -0.48 -2.30
CA ALA A 119 4.69 -1.94 -2.26
C ALA A 119 5.51 -2.54 -3.41
N ASP A 120 5.86 -3.80 -3.32
CA ASP A 120 6.54 -4.56 -4.37
C ASP A 120 5.57 -5.14 -5.41
N HIS A 121 4.32 -5.37 -5.02
CA HIS A 121 3.19 -5.75 -5.87
C HIS A 121 1.87 -5.41 -5.19
N GLY A 122 0.79 -5.48 -5.95
CA GLY A 122 -0.57 -5.56 -5.44
C GLY A 122 -1.09 -6.99 -5.51
N PHE A 123 -2.39 -7.18 -5.40
CA PHE A 123 -3.00 -8.52 -5.39
C PHE A 123 -4.40 -8.53 -6.00
N LEU A 124 -4.84 -9.71 -6.40
CA LEU A 124 -6.23 -10.01 -6.70
C LEU A 124 -6.87 -10.72 -5.50
N TYR A 125 -8.10 -10.35 -5.18
CA TYR A 125 -8.88 -11.03 -4.16
C TYR A 125 -10.29 -11.35 -4.66
N LYS A 126 -10.69 -12.61 -4.56
CA LYS A 126 -12.05 -13.06 -4.84
C LYS A 126 -12.76 -13.42 -3.54
N ARG A 127 -13.90 -12.78 -3.28
CA ARG A 127 -14.68 -13.01 -2.05
C ARG A 127 -15.40 -14.35 -1.98
N HIS A 128 -15.55 -15.01 -3.13
CA HIS A 128 -16.22 -16.31 -3.24
C HIS A 128 -15.23 -17.36 -3.71
N ALA A 129 -15.45 -18.60 -3.31
CA ALA A 129 -14.64 -19.72 -3.77
C ALA A 129 -14.54 -19.74 -5.30
N LEU A 130 -13.35 -19.99 -5.81
CA LEU A 130 -13.09 -20.04 -7.24
C LEU A 130 -13.88 -21.17 -7.90
N ALA A 131 -14.67 -20.84 -8.92
CA ALA A 131 -15.30 -21.83 -9.78
C ALA A 131 -14.24 -22.55 -10.63
N GLU A 132 -14.57 -23.74 -11.12
CA GLU A 132 -13.68 -24.47 -12.03
C GLU A 132 -13.38 -23.70 -13.34
N SER A 133 -14.31 -22.87 -13.79
CA SER A 133 -14.13 -21.96 -14.93
C SER A 133 -13.09 -20.85 -14.69
N ASP A 134 -12.79 -20.56 -13.43
CA ASP A 134 -11.77 -19.58 -13.04
C ASP A 134 -10.36 -20.16 -13.02
N LYS A 135 -10.26 -21.48 -13.18
CA LYS A 135 -9.00 -22.24 -13.03
C LYS A 135 -8.51 -22.72 -14.40
N ILE A 136 -7.25 -22.41 -14.69
CA ILE A 136 -6.54 -22.90 -15.88
C ILE A 136 -5.79 -24.18 -15.49
N PRO A 137 -5.91 -25.28 -16.25
CA PRO A 137 -5.13 -26.48 -16.00
C PRO A 137 -3.62 -26.19 -16.00
N ASN A 138 -2.91 -26.68 -15.00
CA ASN A 138 -1.45 -26.59 -14.98
C ASN A 138 -0.89 -27.74 -15.84
N THR A 139 -0.27 -27.40 -16.95
CA THR A 139 0.40 -28.34 -17.87
C THR A 139 1.92 -28.21 -17.84
N ALA A 140 2.46 -27.40 -16.94
CA ALA A 140 3.90 -27.22 -16.80
C ALA A 140 4.61 -28.49 -16.36
N PRO A 141 5.86 -28.70 -16.76
CA PRO A 141 6.68 -29.80 -16.26
C PRO A 141 6.97 -29.59 -14.75
N LYS A 142 7.31 -30.69 -14.07
CA LYS A 142 7.61 -30.66 -12.62
C LYS A 142 8.83 -29.78 -12.27
N THR A 143 9.67 -29.50 -13.24
CA THR A 143 10.87 -28.65 -13.11
C THR A 143 10.56 -27.16 -13.14
N ALA A 144 9.39 -26.77 -13.65
CA ALA A 144 8.99 -25.37 -13.75
C ALA A 144 8.74 -24.73 -12.38
N LEU A 145 9.01 -23.44 -12.27
CA LEU A 145 8.54 -22.63 -11.13
C LEU A 145 7.07 -22.30 -11.37
N VAL A 146 6.21 -22.83 -10.52
CA VAL A 146 4.75 -22.69 -10.65
C VAL A 146 4.18 -21.90 -9.49
N ASN A 147 3.46 -20.81 -9.83
CA ASN A 147 2.62 -20.05 -8.92
C ASN A 147 1.19 -20.01 -9.50
N ARG A 148 0.21 -19.58 -8.72
CA ARG A 148 -1.19 -19.43 -9.18
C ARG A 148 -1.36 -18.38 -10.27
N ARG A 149 -0.49 -17.39 -10.33
CA ARG A 149 -0.59 -16.27 -11.27
C ARG A 149 0.52 -16.23 -12.32
N PHE A 150 1.53 -17.09 -12.19
CA PHE A 150 2.58 -17.21 -13.21
C PHE A 150 3.22 -18.60 -13.20
N ILE A 151 3.82 -18.95 -14.31
CA ILE A 151 4.67 -20.13 -14.47
C ILE A 151 5.93 -19.67 -15.18
N VAL A 152 7.11 -20.04 -14.67
CA VAL A 152 8.39 -19.77 -15.32
C VAL A 152 9.01 -21.10 -15.73
N ASP A 153 9.34 -21.21 -17.00
CA ASP A 153 10.00 -22.39 -17.60
C ASP A 153 10.81 -21.96 -18.84
N ALA A 154 11.53 -22.88 -19.43
CA ALA A 154 12.21 -22.66 -20.72
C ALA A 154 11.21 -22.42 -21.84
N ASP A 155 10.13 -23.18 -21.88
CA ASP A 155 9.10 -23.12 -22.91
C ASP A 155 7.84 -22.37 -22.45
N PRO A 156 7.15 -21.65 -23.37
CA PRO A 156 5.88 -20.98 -23.06
C PRO A 156 4.74 -21.99 -22.86
N ILE A 157 3.79 -21.67 -22.00
CA ILE A 157 2.56 -22.45 -21.82
C ILE A 157 1.54 -22.04 -22.90
N ALA A 158 1.34 -22.91 -23.88
CA ALA A 158 0.41 -22.68 -24.99
C ALA A 158 -1.01 -23.16 -24.63
N GLN A 159 -1.80 -22.29 -23.98
CA GLN A 159 -3.20 -22.57 -23.60
C GLN A 159 -4.09 -21.34 -23.82
N PRO A 160 -5.39 -21.52 -24.08
CA PRO A 160 -6.35 -20.40 -24.11
C PRO A 160 -6.35 -19.63 -22.77
N GLY A 161 -6.33 -18.30 -22.86
CA GLY A 161 -6.34 -17.42 -21.69
C GLY A 161 -4.98 -17.28 -20.98
N VAL A 162 -3.90 -17.81 -21.56
CA VAL A 162 -2.52 -17.64 -21.10
C VAL A 162 -1.74 -16.82 -22.12
N ALA A 163 -1.01 -15.83 -21.65
CA ALA A 163 0.01 -15.12 -22.43
C ALA A 163 1.39 -15.46 -21.88
N SER A 164 2.41 -15.31 -22.72
CA SER A 164 3.79 -15.58 -22.34
C SER A 164 4.70 -14.47 -22.83
N LEU A 165 5.72 -14.16 -22.03
CA LEU A 165 6.77 -13.21 -22.37
C LEU A 165 8.15 -13.83 -22.08
N PRO A 166 9.15 -13.57 -22.91
CA PRO A 166 10.53 -13.90 -22.56
C PRO A 166 10.93 -13.21 -21.26
N MET A 167 11.53 -13.93 -20.34
CA MET A 167 12.05 -13.36 -19.09
C MET A 167 13.11 -12.27 -19.36
N ALA A 168 13.82 -12.38 -20.47
CA ALA A 168 14.71 -11.33 -20.97
C ALA A 168 14.01 -9.96 -21.14
N THR A 169 12.74 -9.96 -21.60
CA THR A 169 11.93 -8.73 -21.70
C THR A 169 11.53 -8.20 -20.33
N VAL A 170 11.12 -9.08 -19.41
CA VAL A 170 10.69 -8.69 -18.06
C VAL A 170 11.85 -8.12 -17.25
N LEU A 171 13.03 -8.73 -17.34
CA LEU A 171 14.22 -8.33 -16.60
C LEU A 171 15.08 -7.27 -17.32
N ASN A 172 14.65 -6.83 -18.50
CA ASN A 172 15.41 -5.92 -19.36
C ASN A 172 16.87 -6.38 -19.60
N THR A 173 17.04 -7.65 -19.95
CA THR A 173 18.32 -8.29 -20.24
C THR A 173 18.27 -9.02 -21.58
N GLN A 174 19.43 -9.32 -22.18
CA GLN A 174 19.49 -10.04 -23.46
C GLN A 174 19.85 -11.53 -23.31
N THR A 175 20.20 -11.96 -22.13
CA THR A 175 20.82 -13.28 -21.90
C THR A 175 19.92 -14.33 -21.29
N ASN A 176 18.75 -13.95 -20.75
CA ASN A 176 17.85 -14.90 -20.09
C ASN A 176 17.04 -15.70 -21.12
N THR A 177 17.06 -17.02 -21.01
CA THR A 177 16.37 -17.97 -21.91
C THR A 177 15.04 -18.47 -21.38
N LEU A 178 14.68 -18.09 -20.14
CA LEU A 178 13.40 -18.47 -19.52
C LEU A 178 12.24 -17.64 -20.09
N THR A 179 11.06 -18.20 -19.97
CA THR A 179 9.79 -17.59 -20.35
C THR A 179 8.87 -17.56 -19.13
N VAL A 180 8.18 -16.44 -18.91
CA VAL A 180 7.08 -16.36 -17.95
C VAL A 180 5.75 -16.45 -18.67
N SER A 181 4.90 -17.36 -18.23
CA SER A 181 3.53 -17.54 -18.71
C SER A 181 2.56 -17.15 -17.62
N TYR A 182 1.51 -16.38 -17.94
CA TYR A 182 0.56 -15.83 -16.98
C TYR A 182 -0.86 -15.76 -17.55
N PRO A 183 -1.90 -15.87 -16.71
CA PRO A 183 -3.28 -15.67 -17.14
C PRO A 183 -3.52 -14.23 -17.61
N THR A 184 -4.21 -14.06 -18.74
CA THR A 184 -4.57 -12.74 -19.31
C THR A 184 -5.69 -12.04 -18.56
N ALA A 185 -6.38 -12.74 -17.66
CA ALA A 185 -7.48 -12.23 -16.85
C ALA A 185 -7.27 -12.61 -15.36
N ALA A 186 -8.32 -12.54 -14.55
CA ALA A 186 -8.28 -12.88 -13.13
C ALA A 186 -8.29 -14.40 -12.84
N ASN A 187 -8.07 -15.24 -13.84
CA ASN A 187 -7.96 -16.69 -13.69
C ASN A 187 -6.68 -17.07 -12.94
N VAL A 188 -6.65 -18.27 -12.39
CA VAL A 188 -5.49 -18.83 -11.70
C VAL A 188 -5.10 -20.18 -12.30
N PHE A 189 -3.83 -20.51 -12.27
CA PHE A 189 -3.39 -21.88 -12.57
C PHE A 189 -3.80 -22.82 -11.43
N LYS A 190 -4.20 -24.05 -11.78
CA LYS A 190 -4.46 -25.10 -10.80
C LYS A 190 -3.16 -25.52 -10.13
N VAL A 191 -3.00 -25.16 -8.86
CA VAL A 191 -1.85 -25.52 -8.02
C VAL A 191 -2.37 -26.24 -6.79
N ALA A 192 -1.72 -27.32 -6.37
CA ALA A 192 -2.06 -28.02 -5.16
C ALA A 192 -1.84 -27.14 -3.92
N GLY A 193 -2.72 -27.28 -2.92
CA GLY A 193 -2.68 -26.50 -1.68
C GLY A 193 -3.86 -25.54 -1.57
N GLY A 194 -4.10 -25.02 -0.35
CA GLY A 194 -5.16 -24.06 -0.07
C GLY A 194 -4.72 -22.60 -0.33
N GLY A 195 -5.66 -21.65 -0.15
CA GLY A 195 -5.44 -20.23 -0.40
C GLY A 195 -5.56 -19.90 -1.89
N GLU A 196 -6.78 -19.68 -2.35
CA GLU A 196 -7.05 -19.43 -3.76
C GLU A 196 -7.64 -18.03 -3.98
N ASN A 197 -8.15 -17.40 -2.92
CA ASN A 197 -8.86 -16.14 -3.01
C ASN A 197 -7.90 -14.94 -3.03
N TYR A 198 -6.80 -15.02 -2.32
CA TYR A 198 -5.69 -14.04 -2.38
C TYR A 198 -4.60 -14.57 -3.30
N VAL A 199 -4.31 -13.84 -4.37
CA VAL A 199 -3.26 -14.22 -5.33
C VAL A 199 -2.55 -12.98 -5.88
N HIS A 200 -1.27 -13.12 -6.22
CA HIS A 200 -0.44 -12.05 -6.77
C HIS A 200 0.64 -12.60 -7.73
N GLY A 201 1.33 -11.70 -8.43
CA GLY A 201 2.42 -12.04 -9.34
C GLY A 201 2.00 -12.18 -10.80
N GLY A 202 0.73 -11.89 -11.14
CA GLY A 202 0.26 -11.83 -12.52
C GLY A 202 0.37 -10.44 -13.13
N SER A 203 -0.32 -10.25 -14.27
CA SER A 203 -0.23 -9.05 -15.11
C SER A 203 -1.44 -8.12 -15.00
N SER A 204 -2.34 -8.33 -14.06
CA SER A 204 -3.50 -7.45 -13.90
C SER A 204 -3.09 -6.07 -13.34
N PRO A 205 -3.83 -4.99 -13.64
CA PRO A 205 -3.56 -3.69 -13.05
C PRO A 205 -3.52 -3.71 -11.52
N GLN A 206 -4.37 -4.53 -10.89
CA GLN A 206 -4.42 -4.66 -9.43
C GLN A 206 -3.16 -5.30 -8.84
N GLU A 207 -2.44 -6.11 -9.60
CA GLU A 207 -1.19 -6.75 -9.18
C GLU A 207 0.04 -5.89 -9.49
N MET A 208 0.00 -5.13 -10.58
CA MET A 208 1.16 -4.41 -11.10
C MET A 208 1.23 -2.95 -10.68
N ILE A 209 0.09 -2.29 -10.45
CA ILE A 209 0.05 -0.87 -10.08
C ILE A 209 0.13 -0.75 -8.57
N VAL A 210 1.20 -0.14 -8.08
CA VAL A 210 1.43 0.10 -6.66
C VAL A 210 1.51 1.60 -6.37
N PRO A 211 1.08 2.05 -5.19
CA PRO A 211 1.23 3.45 -4.80
C PRO A 211 2.70 3.77 -4.49
N VAL A 212 3.08 5.02 -4.70
CA VAL A 212 4.32 5.60 -4.18
C VAL A 212 3.95 6.88 -3.45
N LEU A 213 4.10 6.87 -2.13
CA LEU A 213 3.81 8.03 -1.28
C LEU A 213 5.12 8.67 -0.84
N ASP A 214 5.33 9.93 -1.20
CA ASP A 214 6.42 10.78 -0.68
C ASP A 214 5.89 11.52 0.56
N VAL A 215 6.39 11.16 1.73
CA VAL A 215 5.96 11.73 3.01
C VAL A 215 7.09 12.54 3.61
N ARG A 216 6.85 13.83 3.80
CA ARG A 216 7.80 14.76 4.43
C ARG A 216 7.23 15.26 5.74
N MET A 217 7.99 15.07 6.81
CA MET A 217 7.65 15.54 8.14
C MET A 217 8.44 16.82 8.43
N GLU A 218 7.78 17.84 8.93
CA GLU A 218 8.46 19.05 9.38
C GLU A 218 8.98 18.91 10.81
N LYS A 219 10.06 19.62 11.12
CA LYS A 219 10.55 19.74 12.50
C LYS A 219 9.63 20.68 13.27
N GLY A 220 8.94 20.14 14.24
CA GLY A 220 8.02 20.89 15.09
C GLY A 220 6.67 20.17 15.17
N ARG A 221 5.89 20.53 16.17
CA ARG A 221 4.53 20.06 16.34
C ARG A 221 3.66 20.98 15.49
N MET A 222 3.36 20.61 14.26
CA MET A 222 2.27 21.27 13.54
C MET A 222 0.98 20.80 14.21
N GLU A 223 0.31 21.71 14.92
CA GLU A 223 -1.03 21.47 15.38
C GLU A 223 -1.94 21.51 14.15
N THR A 224 -2.52 20.37 13.82
CA THR A 224 -3.59 20.34 12.82
C THR A 224 -4.88 20.75 13.48
N THR A 225 -5.53 21.76 12.94
CA THR A 225 -6.88 22.17 13.29
C THR A 225 -7.91 21.55 12.34
N THR A 226 -9.17 21.63 12.70
CA THR A 226 -10.29 21.31 11.82
C THR A 226 -10.97 22.60 11.40
N VAL A 227 -11.41 22.64 10.15
CA VAL A 227 -12.20 23.76 9.63
C VAL A 227 -13.36 24.08 10.56
N GLN A 228 -13.60 25.35 10.79
CA GLN A 228 -14.74 25.85 11.54
C GLN A 228 -15.77 26.48 10.60
N LEU A 229 -17.04 26.39 10.94
CA LEU A 229 -18.13 27.06 10.26
C LEU A 229 -18.69 28.16 11.13
N THR A 230 -18.98 29.31 10.52
CA THR A 230 -19.73 30.40 11.14
C THR A 230 -21.09 30.51 10.48
N LEU A 231 -22.14 30.57 11.30
CA LEU A 231 -23.49 30.88 10.83
C LEU A 231 -23.56 32.36 10.44
N VAL A 232 -23.85 32.63 9.17
CA VAL A 232 -23.92 33.99 8.62
C VAL A 232 -25.34 34.54 8.66
N SER A 233 -26.34 33.65 8.61
CA SER A 233 -27.75 34.03 8.63
C SER A 233 -28.15 34.68 9.98
N ILE A 234 -28.67 35.92 9.91
CA ILE A 234 -29.17 36.62 11.10
C ILE A 234 -30.66 36.27 11.28
N LEU A 235 -30.93 35.24 12.09
CA LEU A 235 -32.28 34.81 12.37
C LEU A 235 -32.65 35.19 13.81
N LYS A 236 -33.64 36.11 13.97
CA LYS A 236 -34.19 36.46 15.30
C LYS A 236 -35.37 35.55 15.69
N LYS A 237 -36.09 35.00 14.73
CA LYS A 237 -37.25 34.17 14.90
C LYS A 237 -37.51 33.33 13.67
N ILE A 238 -37.82 32.07 13.85
CA ILE A 238 -38.23 31.15 12.79
C ILE A 238 -39.74 30.92 12.94
N THR A 239 -40.47 31.20 11.86
CA THR A 239 -41.93 31.02 11.81
C THR A 239 -42.37 30.08 10.69
N ASN A 240 -41.46 29.68 9.82
CA ASN A 240 -41.71 28.83 8.67
C ASN A 240 -41.24 27.40 8.92
N LEU A 241 -41.92 26.43 8.32
CA LEU A 241 -41.52 25.03 8.33
C LEU A 241 -40.22 24.73 7.60
N ILE A 242 -39.85 25.57 6.64
CA ILE A 242 -38.59 25.48 5.91
C ILE A 242 -37.83 26.79 6.10
N THR A 243 -36.60 26.68 6.57
CA THR A 243 -35.71 27.82 6.82
C THR A 243 -34.36 27.50 6.22
N ALA A 244 -33.85 28.40 5.37
CA ALA A 244 -32.48 28.32 4.86
C ALA A 244 -31.52 28.96 5.88
N LEU A 245 -30.38 28.32 6.06
CA LEU A 245 -29.26 28.79 6.88
C LEU A 245 -28.01 28.86 6.03
N ASP A 246 -27.34 30.01 6.06
CA ASP A 246 -26.09 30.22 5.36
C ASP A 246 -24.93 30.07 6.33
N PHE A 247 -23.96 29.26 5.97
CA PHE A 247 -22.74 29.04 6.72
C PHE A 247 -21.55 29.47 5.90
N MET A 248 -20.59 30.10 6.53
CA MET A 248 -19.32 30.46 5.96
C MET A 248 -18.23 29.57 6.56
N GLN A 249 -17.42 28.98 5.71
CA GLN A 249 -16.20 28.30 6.13
C GLN A 249 -15.15 29.35 6.48
N ASN A 250 -14.57 29.29 7.69
CA ASN A 250 -13.73 30.34 8.24
C ASN A 250 -12.34 30.41 7.58
N GLU A 251 -11.85 29.26 7.09
CA GLU A 251 -10.53 29.14 6.51
C GLU A 251 -10.51 27.98 5.47
N PRO A 252 -9.71 28.10 4.40
CA PRO A 252 -9.60 27.04 3.42
C PRO A 252 -8.88 25.81 4.01
N ILE A 253 -9.18 24.63 3.46
CA ILE A 253 -8.43 23.40 3.77
C ILE A 253 -6.98 23.55 3.31
N SER A 254 -6.07 23.14 4.18
CA SER A 254 -4.62 23.17 3.95
C SER A 254 -3.97 21.95 4.58
N ASP A 255 -2.65 21.86 4.52
CA ASP A 255 -1.88 20.77 5.17
C ASP A 255 -2.05 20.75 6.69
N THR A 256 -2.47 21.89 7.29
CA THR A 256 -2.70 22.06 8.72
C THR A 256 -4.15 22.19 9.12
N VAL A 257 -5.05 22.40 8.15
CA VAL A 257 -6.49 22.59 8.39
C VAL A 257 -7.26 21.48 7.67
N ARG A 258 -7.87 20.59 8.43
CA ARG A 258 -8.58 19.42 7.92
C ARG A 258 -10.04 19.72 7.65
N GLU A 259 -10.59 19.10 6.60
CA GLU A 259 -12.02 19.06 6.33
C GLU A 259 -12.80 18.50 7.54
N THR A 260 -14.01 18.97 7.71
CA THR A 260 -14.89 18.56 8.81
C THR A 260 -16.33 18.49 8.34
N THR A 261 -17.03 17.46 8.79
CA THR A 261 -18.45 17.29 8.54
C THR A 261 -19.24 17.69 9.79
N PHE A 262 -20.16 18.62 9.62
CA PHE A 262 -21.02 19.13 10.68
C PHE A 262 -22.42 18.54 10.55
N ARG A 263 -23.01 18.18 11.68
CA ARG A 263 -24.43 17.88 11.80
C ARG A 263 -25.15 19.10 12.37
N VAL A 264 -26.09 19.62 11.63
CA VAL A 264 -26.80 20.86 11.98
C VAL A 264 -28.27 20.57 12.20
N TYR A 265 -28.77 20.95 13.36
CA TYR A 265 -30.17 20.82 13.74
C TYR A 265 -30.53 21.85 14.81
N PHE A 266 -31.82 22.16 14.98
CA PHE A 266 -32.29 22.99 16.05
C PHE A 266 -32.57 22.18 17.30
N VAL A 267 -32.27 22.77 18.46
CA VAL A 267 -32.59 22.23 19.77
C VAL A 267 -33.52 23.19 20.53
N GLY A 268 -34.46 22.64 21.29
CA GLY A 268 -35.31 23.38 22.21
C GLY A 268 -34.57 23.73 23.49
N GLU A 269 -35.29 24.41 24.42
CA GLU A 269 -34.75 24.82 25.72
C GLU A 269 -34.29 23.65 26.58
N ASP A 270 -34.91 22.49 26.42
CA ASP A 270 -34.58 21.25 27.13
C ASP A 270 -33.51 20.39 26.45
N ASN A 271 -32.76 20.97 25.50
CA ASN A 271 -31.81 20.24 24.63
C ASN A 271 -32.46 19.14 23.75
N GLU A 272 -33.76 19.13 23.62
CA GLU A 272 -34.45 18.24 22.72
C GLU A 272 -34.31 18.71 21.28
N ARG A 273 -34.07 17.78 20.38
CA ARG A 273 -33.97 18.07 18.95
C ARG A 273 -35.34 18.34 18.34
N ILE A 274 -35.54 19.55 17.83
CA ILE A 274 -36.84 20.04 17.32
C ILE A 274 -36.88 20.20 15.79
N SER A 275 -35.81 19.79 15.06
CA SER A 275 -35.75 19.80 13.61
C SER A 275 -35.14 18.53 13.05
N ASN A 276 -35.25 18.36 11.72
CA ASN A 276 -34.40 17.39 11.03
C ASN A 276 -32.92 17.77 11.14
N GLU A 277 -32.09 16.76 10.95
CA GLU A 277 -30.64 16.89 10.86
C GLU A 277 -30.23 17.13 9.41
N ASN A 278 -29.37 18.10 9.19
CA ASN A 278 -28.72 18.34 7.91
C ASN A 278 -27.21 18.17 8.06
N ILE A 279 -26.58 17.69 7.01
CA ILE A 279 -25.14 17.50 6.97
C ILE A 279 -24.53 18.62 6.14
N VAL A 280 -23.56 19.32 6.74
CA VAL A 280 -22.75 20.37 6.05
C VAL A 280 -21.32 19.90 6.03
N VAL A 281 -20.75 19.77 4.84
CA VAL A 281 -19.34 19.39 4.64
C VAL A 281 -18.54 20.66 4.40
N ALA A 282 -17.56 20.91 5.25
CA ALA A 282 -16.63 22.03 5.12
C ALA A 282 -15.35 21.51 4.46
N ASP A 283 -15.32 21.53 3.14
CA ASP A 283 -14.28 20.93 2.28
C ASP A 283 -13.68 21.87 1.25
N LYS A 284 -13.95 23.20 1.36
CA LYS A 284 -13.50 24.17 0.39
C LYS A 284 -12.00 24.44 0.51
N ARG A 285 -11.32 24.45 -0.65
CA ARG A 285 -9.87 24.67 -0.80
C ARG A 285 -9.55 26.00 -1.50
N GLY A 286 -10.52 26.89 -1.61
CA GLY A 286 -10.35 28.18 -2.26
C GLY A 286 -9.29 29.06 -1.58
N GLU A 287 -8.76 30.03 -2.31
CA GLU A 287 -7.79 31.01 -1.80
C GLU A 287 -8.44 32.01 -0.84
N THR A 288 -9.75 32.15 -0.87
CA THR A 288 -10.55 33.05 -0.02
C THR A 288 -11.70 32.31 0.66
N ALA A 289 -12.15 32.83 1.80
CA ALA A 289 -13.29 32.26 2.54
C ALA A 289 -14.63 32.30 1.76
N ALA A 290 -14.67 32.99 0.62
CA ALA A 290 -15.84 33.12 -0.25
C ALA A 290 -15.89 32.08 -1.38
N GLU A 291 -14.82 31.37 -1.63
CA GLU A 291 -14.71 30.27 -2.60
C GLU A 291 -14.86 28.90 -1.92
#